data_c5a67956d21e917dba345edd78646429
#
_entry.id   c5a67956d21e917dba345edd78646429
#
_cell.length_a   1.000
_cell.length_b   1.000
_cell.length_c   1.000
_cell.angle_alpha   90.00
_cell.angle_beta   90.00
_cell.angle_gamma   90.00
#
_symmetry.space_group_name_H-M   'P 1'
#
loop_
_entity.id
_entity.type
_entity.pdbx_description
1 polymer ?
#
loop_
_entity_poly.entity_id
_entity_poly.type
_entity_poly.pdbx_seq_one_letter_code
_entity_poly.pdbx_strand_id
1 'polypeptide(L)'
;MAITLLALAAASALVCAGPTHSDGDNIRCRNTPETMRLYGIDAPEMPGSCRAGRRCVRGDPYASRDYLRRLTRGRTVKCTVRDIDRYDRPVVDCTADGVSISCAMIAAGQAAPRYGRLNCRR
;
A
#
# COMPACT_ATOMS: atom_id res chain seq x y z
N MET A 1 5.80 -0.69 33.76
CA MET A 1 5.51 0.65 33.21
C MET A 1 6.22 0.85 31.89
N ALA A 2 7.49 0.55 31.83
CA ALA A 2 8.27 0.70 30.61
C ALA A 2 7.72 -0.15 29.45
N ILE A 3 7.12 -1.29 29.75
CA ILE A 3 6.56 -2.20 28.75
C ILE A 3 5.45 -1.52 27.94
N THR A 4 4.60 -0.75 28.59
CA THR A 4 3.51 -0.05 27.90
C THR A 4 4.05 0.95 26.89
N LEU A 5 5.10 1.67 27.25
CA LEU A 5 5.72 2.65 26.36
C LEU A 5 6.37 1.96 25.16
N LEU A 6 7.00 0.80 25.37
CA LEU A 6 7.61 0.05 24.29
C LEU A 6 6.56 -0.44 23.29
N ALA A 7 5.41 -0.89 23.80
CA ALA A 7 4.32 -1.33 22.92
C ALA A 7 3.82 -0.18 22.03
N LEU A 8 3.74 1.03 22.57
CA LEU A 8 3.35 2.19 21.77
C LEU A 8 4.39 2.53 20.72
N ALA A 9 5.68 2.41 21.08
CA ALA A 9 6.76 2.67 20.12
C ALA A 9 6.73 1.71 18.94
N ALA A 10 6.21 0.49 19.12
CA ALA A 10 6.10 -0.49 18.04
C ALA A 10 5.16 -0.05 16.91
N ALA A 11 4.32 0.97 17.16
CA ALA A 11 3.42 1.51 16.15
C ALA A 11 4.09 2.56 15.25
N SER A 12 5.37 2.83 15.44
CA SER A 12 6.10 3.82 14.65
C SER A 12 6.19 3.42 13.19
N ALA A 13 6.17 4.42 12.31
CA ALA A 13 6.27 4.19 10.89
C ALA A 13 7.68 3.75 10.49
N LEU A 14 7.74 2.84 9.55
CA LEU A 14 8.98 2.42 8.90
C LEU A 14 9.25 3.36 7.72
N VAL A 15 10.48 3.88 7.63
CA VAL A 15 10.91 4.59 6.42
C VAL A 15 11.28 3.55 5.37
N CYS A 16 10.55 3.52 4.27
CA CYS A 16 10.73 2.54 3.22
C CYS A 16 11.91 2.92 2.33
N ALA A 17 12.94 2.11 2.30
CA ALA A 17 14.10 2.35 1.45
C ALA A 17 13.85 1.80 0.04
N GLY A 18 14.04 2.63 -0.98
CA GLY A 18 13.98 2.23 -2.38
C GLY A 18 12.69 1.51 -2.76
N PRO A 19 11.51 2.13 -2.59
CA PRO A 19 10.25 1.44 -2.85
C PRO A 19 10.13 1.00 -4.30
N THR A 20 9.64 -0.23 -4.49
CA THR A 20 9.29 -0.78 -5.81
C THR A 20 7.87 -1.33 -5.76
N HIS A 21 7.25 -1.43 -6.93
CA HIS A 21 5.87 -1.86 -7.05
C HIS A 21 5.72 -2.77 -8.26
N SER A 22 5.14 -3.95 -8.05
CA SER A 22 4.84 -4.86 -9.15
C SER A 22 3.43 -4.62 -9.73
N ASP A 23 2.57 -3.97 -8.95
CA ASP A 23 1.24 -3.54 -9.41
C ASP A 23 0.82 -2.29 -8.62
N GLY A 24 -0.43 -1.90 -8.73
CA GLY A 24 -0.93 -0.65 -8.14
C GLY A 24 -1.33 -0.71 -6.68
N ASP A 25 -1.19 -1.84 -6.00
CA ASP A 25 -1.57 -1.96 -4.59
C ASP A 25 -0.54 -2.67 -3.73
N ASN A 26 0.70 -2.78 -4.20
CA ASN A 26 1.76 -3.35 -3.37
C ASN A 26 2.99 -2.45 -3.30
N ILE A 27 3.85 -2.75 -2.35
CA ILE A 27 5.10 -2.03 -2.14
C ILE A 27 6.13 -2.99 -1.57
N ARG A 28 7.34 -2.89 -2.08
CA ARG A 28 8.48 -3.60 -1.52
C ARG A 28 9.60 -2.60 -1.25
N CYS A 29 10.18 -2.69 -0.06
CA CYS A 29 11.27 -1.83 0.36
C CYS A 29 12.54 -2.65 0.45
N ARG A 30 13.71 -2.03 0.18
CA ARG A 30 14.98 -2.74 0.34
C ARG A 30 15.22 -3.17 1.78
N ASN A 31 14.63 -2.45 2.73
CA ASN A 31 14.81 -2.72 4.16
C ASN A 31 13.65 -3.55 4.75
N THR A 32 12.84 -4.19 3.93
CA THR A 32 11.83 -5.15 4.38
C THR A 32 12.02 -6.48 3.66
N PRO A 33 11.74 -7.61 4.34
CA PRO A 33 12.01 -8.93 3.75
C PRO A 33 11.01 -9.35 2.70
N GLU A 34 9.83 -8.75 2.66
CA GLU A 34 8.77 -9.22 1.76
C GLU A 34 7.99 -8.08 1.14
N THR A 35 7.25 -8.40 0.10
CA THR A 35 6.28 -7.50 -0.49
C THR A 35 5.12 -7.28 0.46
N MET A 36 4.68 -6.04 0.59
CA MET A 36 3.59 -5.64 1.45
C MET A 36 2.42 -5.16 0.61
N ARG A 37 1.23 -5.26 1.17
CA ARG A 37 0.01 -4.81 0.50
C ARG A 37 -0.39 -3.43 1.04
N LEU A 38 -0.78 -2.53 0.16
CA LEU A 38 -1.27 -1.22 0.57
C LEU A 38 -2.68 -1.33 1.16
N TYR A 39 -2.85 -0.71 2.32
CA TYR A 39 -4.09 -0.78 3.09
C TYR A 39 -5.22 -0.04 2.39
N GLY A 40 -6.40 -0.68 2.39
CA GLY A 40 -7.65 -0.02 2.04
C GLY A 40 -7.91 0.15 0.55
N ILE A 41 -7.06 -0.38 -0.32
CA ILE A 41 -7.25 -0.29 -1.77
C ILE A 41 -7.08 -1.63 -2.46
N ASP A 42 -7.62 -1.69 -3.67
CA ASP A 42 -7.45 -2.82 -4.57
C ASP A 42 -7.25 -2.23 -5.97
N ALA A 43 -6.19 -2.64 -6.64
CA ALA A 43 -5.85 -2.15 -7.97
C ALA A 43 -6.22 -3.17 -9.04
N PRO A 44 -6.31 -2.75 -10.32
CA PRO A 44 -6.51 -3.70 -11.40
C PRO A 44 -5.42 -4.77 -11.41
N GLU A 45 -5.83 -6.02 -11.57
CA GLU A 45 -4.91 -7.16 -11.62
C GLU A 45 -4.15 -7.17 -12.94
N MET A 46 -2.89 -7.57 -12.89
CA MET A 46 -2.12 -7.81 -14.10
C MET A 46 -2.78 -8.88 -14.95
N PRO A 47 -2.58 -8.87 -16.28
CA PRO A 47 -3.21 -9.86 -17.15
C PRO A 47 -2.93 -11.29 -16.66
N GLY A 48 -3.98 -12.10 -16.60
CA GLY A 48 -3.89 -13.48 -16.14
C GLY A 48 -3.85 -13.67 -14.64
N SER A 49 -3.84 -12.60 -13.84
CA SER A 49 -3.75 -12.69 -12.38
C SER A 49 -5.10 -12.64 -11.67
N CYS A 50 -6.18 -12.35 -12.39
CA CYS A 50 -7.50 -12.33 -11.78
C CYS A 50 -8.01 -13.76 -11.65
N ARG A 51 -8.12 -14.24 -10.41
CA ARG A 51 -8.57 -15.61 -10.14
C ARG A 51 -10.05 -15.78 -10.47
N ALA A 52 -10.40 -16.98 -10.91
CA ALA A 52 -11.78 -17.34 -11.15
C ALA A 52 -12.62 -17.11 -9.89
N GLY A 53 -13.80 -16.54 -10.08
CA GLY A 53 -14.72 -16.25 -8.96
C GLY A 53 -14.39 -14.99 -8.17
N ARG A 54 -13.26 -14.34 -8.44
CA ARG A 54 -12.92 -13.10 -7.78
C ARG A 54 -13.41 -11.91 -8.60
N ARG A 55 -13.98 -10.92 -7.90
CA ARG A 55 -14.34 -9.66 -8.55
C ARG A 55 -13.11 -8.75 -8.57
N CYS A 56 -12.43 -8.70 -9.70
CA CYS A 56 -11.25 -7.88 -9.86
C CYS A 56 -11.63 -6.46 -10.28
N VAL A 57 -10.82 -5.51 -9.86
CA VAL A 57 -11.02 -4.09 -10.17
C VAL A 57 -10.79 -3.87 -11.67
N ARG A 58 -11.65 -3.09 -12.29
CA ARG A 58 -11.49 -2.70 -13.69
C ARG A 58 -10.44 -1.61 -13.81
N GLY A 59 -9.78 -1.58 -14.94
CA GLY A 59 -8.82 -0.54 -15.26
C GLY A 59 -7.57 -1.12 -15.87
N ASP A 60 -6.64 -0.21 -16.20
CA ASP A 60 -5.36 -0.57 -16.78
C ASP A 60 -4.36 -0.84 -15.66
N PRO A 61 -3.95 -2.10 -15.46
CA PRO A 61 -3.02 -2.42 -14.36
C PRO A 61 -1.64 -1.78 -14.54
N TYR A 62 -1.22 -1.55 -15.77
CA TYR A 62 0.08 -0.91 -16.01
C TYR A 62 0.03 0.58 -15.67
N ALA A 63 -1.05 1.25 -16.03
CA ALA A 63 -1.24 2.66 -15.67
C ALA A 63 -1.31 2.83 -14.15
N SER A 64 -2.01 1.93 -13.46
CA SER A 64 -2.11 1.94 -12.01
C SER A 64 -0.74 1.76 -11.35
N ARG A 65 0.02 0.75 -11.79
CA ARG A 65 1.37 0.51 -11.29
C ARG A 65 2.28 1.73 -11.53
N ASP A 66 2.24 2.28 -12.72
CA ASP A 66 3.12 3.38 -13.09
C ASP A 66 2.77 4.65 -12.34
N TYR A 67 1.49 4.88 -12.06
CA TYR A 67 1.06 5.99 -11.24
C TYR A 67 1.61 5.86 -9.82
N LEU A 68 1.53 4.65 -9.24
CA LEU A 68 2.08 4.39 -7.92
C LEU A 68 3.60 4.61 -7.89
N ARG A 69 4.30 4.20 -8.93
CA ARG A 69 5.74 4.45 -9.06
C ARG A 69 6.04 5.94 -9.04
N ARG A 70 5.24 6.74 -9.72
CA ARG A 70 5.43 8.20 -9.72
C ARG A 70 5.13 8.82 -8.37
N LEU A 71 4.16 8.28 -7.64
CA LEU A 71 3.83 8.79 -6.30
C LEU A 71 4.98 8.62 -5.31
N THR A 72 5.79 7.57 -5.48
CA THR A 72 6.85 7.25 -4.52
C THR A 72 8.23 7.70 -4.96
N ARG A 73 8.42 7.93 -6.25
CA ARG A 73 9.74 8.27 -6.80
C ARG A 73 10.25 9.59 -6.23
N GLY A 74 11.46 9.53 -5.64
CA GLY A 74 12.12 10.73 -5.12
C GLY A 74 11.48 11.31 -3.87
N ARG A 75 10.58 10.58 -3.22
CA ARG A 75 9.88 11.05 -2.03
C ARG A 75 10.20 10.17 -0.84
N THR A 76 10.01 10.73 0.36
CA THR A 76 10.16 9.96 1.58
C THR A 76 8.89 9.17 1.82
N VAL A 77 9.01 7.86 1.79
CA VAL A 77 7.87 6.95 1.97
C VAL A 77 7.95 6.35 3.38
N LYS A 78 6.87 6.53 4.14
CA LYS A 78 6.76 5.98 5.50
C LYS A 78 5.54 5.08 5.55
N CYS A 79 5.72 3.89 6.12
CA CYS A 79 4.67 2.88 6.18
C CYS A 79 4.47 2.38 7.61
N THR A 80 3.21 2.20 7.99
CA THR A 80 2.83 1.64 9.27
C THR A 80 2.04 0.36 9.02
N VAL A 81 2.42 -0.73 9.70
CA VAL A 81 1.70 -1.99 9.56
C VAL A 81 0.34 -1.88 10.25
N ARG A 82 -0.71 -2.15 9.50
CA ARG A 82 -2.09 -2.12 9.99
C ARG A 82 -2.64 -3.52 10.24
N ASP A 83 -2.15 -4.50 9.50
CA ASP A 83 -2.69 -5.85 9.55
C ASP A 83 -1.71 -6.83 8.90
N ILE A 84 -1.98 -8.11 9.07
CA ILE A 84 -1.33 -9.19 8.33
C ILE A 84 -2.45 -9.93 7.59
N ASP A 85 -2.33 -10.07 6.28
CA ASP A 85 -3.38 -10.72 5.53
C ASP A 85 -3.28 -12.25 5.63
N ARG A 86 -4.24 -12.95 5.04
CA ARG A 86 -4.27 -14.42 5.14
C ARG A 86 -3.14 -15.13 4.38
N TYR A 87 -2.35 -14.38 3.63
CA TYR A 87 -1.16 -14.89 2.95
C TYR A 87 0.12 -14.49 3.67
N ASP A 88 -0.02 -14.03 4.92
CA ASP A 88 1.08 -13.56 5.77
C ASP A 88 1.81 -12.33 5.21
N ARG A 89 1.16 -11.55 4.37
CA ARG A 89 1.74 -10.29 3.91
C ARG A 89 1.37 -9.18 4.87
N PRO A 90 2.32 -8.31 5.25
CA PRO A 90 1.96 -7.10 5.98
C PRO A 90 1.07 -6.21 5.11
N VAL A 91 0.02 -5.67 5.72
CA VAL A 91 -0.84 -4.68 5.11
C VAL A 91 -0.47 -3.34 5.73
N VAL A 92 -0.01 -2.41 4.89
CA VAL A 92 0.62 -1.19 5.37
C VAL A 92 -0.11 0.05 4.88
N ASP A 93 -0.14 1.04 5.75
CA ASP A 93 -0.65 2.37 5.43
C ASP A 93 0.56 3.27 5.21
N CYS A 94 0.74 3.73 3.98
CA CYS A 94 1.95 4.46 3.59
C CYS A 94 1.64 5.89 3.18
N THR A 95 2.58 6.77 3.49
CA THR A 95 2.57 8.15 3.00
C THR A 95 3.80 8.39 2.13
N ALA A 96 3.65 9.28 1.16
CA ALA A 96 4.76 9.82 0.38
C ALA A 96 4.80 11.32 0.67
N ASP A 97 5.88 11.77 1.29
CA ASP A 97 6.02 13.15 1.77
C ASP A 97 4.78 13.61 2.56
N GLY A 98 4.27 12.73 3.43
CA GLY A 98 3.13 13.01 4.28
C GLY A 98 1.75 12.84 3.65
N VAL A 99 1.67 12.51 2.36
CA VAL A 99 0.39 12.34 1.65
C VAL A 99 0.06 10.85 1.58
N SER A 100 -1.18 10.49 1.95
CA SER A 100 -1.62 9.10 1.90
C SER A 100 -1.54 8.55 0.47
N ILE A 101 -0.76 7.50 0.30
CA ILE A 101 -0.61 6.85 -1.00
C ILE A 101 -1.92 6.19 -1.42
N SER A 102 -2.59 5.48 -0.51
CA SER A 102 -3.86 4.84 -0.82
C SER A 102 -4.92 5.85 -1.25
N CYS A 103 -5.02 6.96 -0.53
CA CYS A 103 -5.98 8.01 -0.91
C CYS A 103 -5.65 8.65 -2.25
N ALA A 104 -4.36 8.85 -2.55
CA ALA A 104 -3.93 9.40 -3.83
C ALA A 104 -4.28 8.46 -4.99
N MET A 105 -4.12 7.15 -4.79
CA MET A 105 -4.47 6.15 -5.80
C MET A 105 -5.97 6.17 -6.11
N ILE A 106 -6.80 6.28 -5.08
CA ILE A 106 -8.26 6.37 -5.26
C ILE A 106 -8.63 7.66 -5.97
N ALA A 107 -8.07 8.79 -5.54
CA ALA A 107 -8.38 10.09 -6.12
C ALA A 107 -8.03 10.17 -7.60
N ALA A 108 -6.99 9.46 -8.01
CA ALA A 108 -6.56 9.41 -9.40
C ALA A 108 -7.32 8.37 -10.23
N GLY A 109 -8.24 7.63 -9.63
CA GLY A 109 -8.97 6.56 -10.33
C GLY A 109 -8.12 5.35 -10.66
N GLN A 110 -6.99 5.16 -9.95
CA GLN A 110 -6.05 4.08 -10.22
C GLN A 110 -6.22 2.89 -9.29
N ALA A 111 -7.08 3.00 -8.29
CA ALA A 111 -7.44 1.91 -7.39
C ALA A 111 -8.82 2.17 -6.81
N ALA A 112 -9.47 1.12 -6.34
CA ALA A 112 -10.77 1.20 -5.69
C ALA A 112 -10.61 1.00 -4.18
N PRO A 113 -11.47 1.61 -3.35
CA PRO A 113 -11.46 1.33 -1.91
C PRO A 113 -11.91 -0.10 -1.65
N ARG A 114 -11.16 -0.81 -0.81
CA ARG A 114 -11.46 -2.21 -0.50
C ARG A 114 -10.67 -2.69 0.72
N TYR A 115 -11.23 -3.63 1.45
CA TYR A 115 -10.55 -4.32 2.56
C TYR A 115 -10.09 -3.43 3.69
N GLY A 116 -10.71 -2.29 3.87
CA GLY A 116 -10.35 -1.40 4.94
C GLY A 116 -11.05 -0.08 4.80
N ARG A 117 -10.98 0.70 5.86
CA ARG A 117 -11.64 2.00 5.88
C ARG A 117 -10.58 3.09 5.87
N LEU A 118 -10.60 3.90 4.84
CA LEU A 118 -9.69 5.02 4.69
C LEU A 118 -10.39 6.31 5.03
N ASN A 119 -9.64 7.25 5.59
CA ASN A 119 -10.10 8.59 5.83
C ASN A 119 -9.40 9.52 4.85
N CYS A 120 -9.93 9.58 3.63
CA CYS A 120 -9.35 10.38 2.56
C CYS A 120 -10.01 11.76 2.54
N ARG A 121 -9.45 12.67 3.27
CA ARG A 121 -9.93 14.03 3.31
C ARG A 121 -9.35 14.87 2.19
N ARG A 122 -10.11 15.86 1.87
CA ARG A 122 -9.69 16.87 0.93
C ARG A 122 -9.03 18.03 1.62
#